data_a07f695d9924d64cf982bad67c15ca8a
#
_entry.id   a07f695d9924d64cf982bad67c15ca8a
#
_cell.length_a   1.000
_cell.length_b   1.000
_cell.length_c   1.000
_cell.angle_alpha   90.00
_cell.angle_beta   90.00
_cell.angle_gamma   90.00
#
_symmetry.space_group_name_H-M   'P 1'
#
loop_
_entity.id
_entity.type
_entity.pdbx_description
1 polymer ?
#
loop_
_entity_poly.entity_id
_entity_poly.type
_entity_poly.pdbx_seq_one_letter_code
_entity_poly.pdbx_strand_id
1 'polypeptide(L)'
;MVSANTLCKNVLNVKNTVIENFNLYSDEDGVKHIRIKARHNKWHENDYPFCHKSCPAYDKHSSRPTTWRGLDWGGILVEVEYQTHRIICLEHVVYVAEVPWAYPGNRFTKDFDLTVAWFAYPICCARFTLNIVKGQP
;
A
#
# COMPACT_ATOMS: atom_id res chain seq x y z
N MET A 1 -5.26 25.69 10.54
CA MET A 1 -4.35 24.66 11.09
C MET A 1 -4.76 23.30 10.51
N VAL A 2 -3.81 22.55 9.99
CA VAL A 2 -4.06 21.25 9.39
C VAL A 2 -4.09 20.20 10.52
N SER A 3 -5.12 19.35 10.54
CA SER A 3 -5.18 18.26 11.51
C SER A 3 -4.13 17.18 11.19
N ALA A 4 -3.74 16.39 12.19
CA ALA A 4 -2.79 15.29 12.00
C ALA A 4 -3.31 14.26 11.00
N ASN A 5 -4.61 13.97 11.02
CA ASN A 5 -5.23 13.05 10.06
C ASN A 5 -5.14 13.58 8.62
N THR A 6 -5.37 14.86 8.43
CA THR A 6 -5.24 15.50 7.11
C THR A 6 -3.81 15.46 6.62
N LEU A 7 -2.85 15.70 7.51
CA LEU A 7 -1.43 15.60 7.17
C LEU A 7 -1.05 14.18 6.76
N CYS A 8 -1.47 13.17 7.51
CA CYS A 8 -1.24 11.76 7.17
C CYS A 8 -1.83 11.40 5.80
N LYS A 9 -3.05 11.86 5.52
CA LYS A 9 -3.71 11.62 4.25
C LYS A 9 -2.95 12.25 3.08
N ASN A 10 -2.48 13.48 3.26
CA ASN A 10 -1.71 14.17 2.22
C ASN A 10 -0.34 13.52 1.98
N VAL A 11 0.33 13.09 3.02
CA VAL A 11 1.63 12.44 2.92
C VAL A 11 1.51 11.06 2.28
N LEU A 12 0.49 10.29 2.63
CA LEU A 12 0.21 9.01 1.97
C LEU A 12 -0.24 9.19 0.51
N ASN A 13 -0.78 10.37 0.18
CA ASN A 13 -1.21 10.72 -1.17
C ASN A 13 -2.13 9.67 -1.80
N VAL A 14 -3.10 9.17 -1.04
CA VAL A 14 -4.00 8.12 -1.47
C VAL A 14 -5.44 8.62 -1.46
N LYS A 15 -6.14 8.41 -2.57
CA LYS A 15 -7.57 8.72 -2.70
C LYS A 15 -8.39 7.56 -2.11
N ASN A 16 -9.63 7.85 -1.74
CA ASN A 16 -10.60 6.85 -1.25
C ASN A 16 -10.16 6.17 0.05
N THR A 17 -9.31 6.83 0.82
CA THR A 17 -8.77 6.31 2.08
C THR A 17 -9.20 7.21 3.23
N VAL A 18 -9.66 6.60 4.31
CA VAL A 18 -10.01 7.29 5.56
C VAL A 18 -9.00 6.90 6.62
N ILE A 19 -8.39 7.89 7.24
CA ILE A 19 -7.45 7.68 8.35
C ILE A 19 -8.27 7.63 9.63
N GLU A 20 -8.31 6.47 10.29
CA GLU A 20 -9.03 6.32 11.55
C GLU A 20 -8.20 6.77 12.73
N ASN A 21 -6.93 6.37 12.75
CA ASN A 21 -6.04 6.65 13.87
C ASN A 21 -4.58 6.52 13.44
N PHE A 22 -3.69 7.00 14.26
CA PHE A 22 -2.25 6.79 14.07
C PHE A 22 -1.57 6.66 15.43
N ASN A 23 -0.46 5.92 15.46
CA ASN A 23 0.33 5.70 16.67
C ASN A 23 1.82 5.81 16.34
N LEU A 24 2.53 6.62 17.12
CA LEU A 24 3.97 6.78 17.01
C LEU A 24 4.63 5.97 18.12
N TYR A 25 5.54 5.07 17.74
CA TYR A 25 6.27 4.24 18.71
C TYR A 25 7.72 4.09 18.28
N SER A 26 8.56 3.69 19.23
CA SER A 26 9.97 3.38 18.98
C SER A 26 10.20 1.89 19.17
N ASP A 27 11.00 1.28 18.29
CA ASP A 27 11.37 -0.13 18.44
C ASP A 27 12.56 -0.30 19.39
N GLU A 28 13.04 -1.54 19.53
CA GLU A 28 14.16 -1.89 20.42
C GLU A 28 15.47 -1.20 20.02
N ASP A 29 15.62 -0.91 18.72
CA ASP A 29 16.82 -0.23 18.19
C ASP A 29 16.72 1.30 18.25
N GLY A 30 15.63 1.82 18.81
CA GLY A 30 15.39 3.26 18.91
C GLY A 30 14.87 3.90 17.63
N VAL A 31 14.54 3.11 16.62
CA VAL A 31 13.96 3.61 15.37
C VAL A 31 12.49 3.95 15.59
N LYS A 32 12.10 5.14 15.16
CA LYS A 32 10.71 5.59 15.29
C LYS A 32 9.85 5.04 14.16
N HIS A 33 8.66 4.59 14.51
CA HIS A 33 7.66 4.09 13.57
C HIS A 33 6.36 4.85 13.78
N ILE A 34 5.67 5.14 12.69
CA ILE A 34 4.30 5.63 12.74
C ILE A 34 3.40 4.57 12.10
N ARG A 35 2.44 4.06 12.86
CA ARG A 35 1.45 3.11 12.36
C ARG A 35 0.13 3.83 12.16
N ILE A 36 -0.30 3.87 10.92
CA ILE A 36 -1.52 4.57 10.50
C ILE A 36 -2.60 3.52 10.28
N LYS A 37 -3.66 3.61 11.06
CA LYS A 37 -4.84 2.78 10.87
C LYS A 37 -5.73 3.44 9.82
N ALA A 38 -5.80 2.83 8.64
CA ALA A 38 -6.55 3.34 7.51
C ALA A 38 -7.64 2.36 7.10
N ARG A 39 -8.65 2.84 6.39
CA ARG A 39 -9.70 2.01 5.81
C ARG A 39 -10.12 2.58 4.47
N HIS A 40 -10.83 1.76 3.71
CA HIS A 40 -11.47 2.23 2.49
C HIS A 40 -12.54 3.27 2.77
N ASN A 41 -12.83 4.07 1.77
CA ASN A 41 -14.11 4.72 1.64
C ASN A 41 -15.21 3.62 1.52
N LYS A 42 -16.38 3.85 2.11
CA LYS A 42 -17.49 2.87 2.09
C LYS A 42 -17.91 2.45 0.69
N TRP A 43 -17.77 3.32 -0.30
CA TRP A 43 -18.14 3.05 -1.68
C TRP A 43 -17.22 2.03 -2.35
N HIS A 44 -15.98 1.87 -1.87
CA HIS A 44 -14.96 1.02 -2.47
C HIS A 44 -14.54 -0.14 -1.57
N GLU A 45 -15.28 -0.38 -0.48
CA GLU A 45 -14.94 -1.39 0.52
C GLU A 45 -14.88 -2.81 -0.05
N ASN A 46 -15.72 -3.10 -1.03
CA ASN A 46 -15.85 -4.44 -1.62
C ASN A 46 -15.42 -4.49 -3.09
N ASP A 47 -14.53 -3.61 -3.51
CA ASP A 47 -14.03 -3.62 -4.88
C ASP A 47 -13.10 -4.82 -5.12
N TYR A 48 -13.36 -5.53 -6.22
CA TYR A 48 -12.54 -6.67 -6.62
C TYR A 48 -11.28 -6.17 -7.34
N PRO A 49 -10.07 -6.67 -6.96
CA PRO A 49 -8.82 -6.07 -7.44
C PRO A 49 -8.57 -6.20 -8.95
N PHE A 50 -9.18 -7.18 -9.61
CA PHE A 50 -8.92 -7.41 -11.04
C PHE A 50 -10.01 -6.85 -11.95
N CYS A 51 -11.27 -6.88 -11.55
CA CYS A 51 -12.37 -6.34 -12.37
C CYS A 51 -12.90 -5.00 -11.88
N HIS A 52 -12.49 -4.56 -10.70
CA HIS A 52 -12.88 -3.30 -10.07
C HIS A 52 -14.38 -3.13 -9.84
N LYS A 53 -15.13 -4.23 -9.86
CA LYS A 53 -16.56 -4.23 -9.56
C LYS A 53 -16.76 -4.46 -8.07
N SER A 54 -17.84 -3.88 -7.54
CA SER A 54 -18.24 -4.17 -6.16
C SER A 54 -18.80 -5.58 -6.09
N CYS A 55 -18.24 -6.41 -5.25
CA CYS A 55 -18.60 -7.82 -5.11
C CYS A 55 -19.05 -8.12 -3.69
N PRO A 56 -19.89 -9.17 -3.49
CA PRO A 56 -20.31 -9.55 -2.14
C PRO A 56 -19.15 -9.97 -1.26
N ALA A 57 -19.23 -9.66 0.02
CA ALA A 57 -18.25 -10.13 1.00
C ALA A 57 -18.35 -11.65 1.15
N TYR A 58 -17.21 -12.32 1.13
CA TYR A 58 -17.13 -13.77 1.33
C TYR A 58 -17.03 -14.12 2.81
N ASP A 59 -16.24 -13.39 3.56
CA ASP A 59 -16.07 -13.60 4.99
C ASP A 59 -15.98 -12.26 5.74
N LYS A 60 -15.89 -12.35 7.06
CA LYS A 60 -15.72 -11.18 7.91
C LYS A 60 -14.29 -10.66 7.81
N HIS A 61 -14.08 -9.42 8.25
CA HIS A 61 -12.74 -8.85 8.38
C HIS A 61 -11.85 -9.75 9.23
N SER A 62 -10.59 -9.86 8.83
CA SER A 62 -9.60 -10.66 9.55
C SER A 62 -9.43 -10.12 10.97
N SER A 63 -9.26 -11.03 11.95
CA SER A 63 -8.92 -10.64 13.33
C SER A 63 -7.51 -10.09 13.44
N ARG A 64 -6.62 -10.44 12.50
CA ARG A 64 -5.24 -9.94 12.48
C ARG A 64 -5.10 -8.87 11.42
N PRO A 65 -4.60 -7.67 11.78
CA PRO A 65 -4.39 -6.63 10.80
C PRO A 65 -3.24 -6.98 9.85
N THR A 66 -3.39 -6.56 8.60
CA THR A 66 -2.31 -6.58 7.62
C THR A 66 -1.62 -5.23 7.64
N THR A 67 -0.29 -5.25 7.58
CA THR A 67 0.53 -4.04 7.60
C THR A 67 1.25 -3.87 6.26
N TRP A 68 1.22 -2.66 5.71
CA TRP A 68 1.96 -2.28 4.50
C TRP A 68 3.00 -1.23 4.86
N ARG A 69 4.17 -1.37 4.27
CA ARG A 69 5.23 -0.39 4.43
C ARG A 69 5.05 0.78 3.46
N GLY A 70 5.04 2.00 3.99
CA GLY A 70 5.00 3.22 3.20
C GLY A 70 6.37 3.89 3.08
N LEU A 71 6.40 5.02 2.38
CA LEU A 71 7.59 5.86 2.29
C LEU A 71 7.91 6.46 3.66
N ASP A 72 9.18 6.49 3.99
CA ASP A 72 9.65 7.05 5.26
C ASP A 72 9.44 8.56 5.32
N TRP A 73 9.11 9.06 6.50
CA TRP A 73 9.02 10.49 6.79
C TRP A 73 10.30 10.91 7.52
N GLY A 74 11.34 11.27 6.76
CA GLY A 74 12.65 11.49 7.35
C GLY A 74 13.18 10.21 8.02
N GLY A 75 13.44 10.25 9.31
CA GLY A 75 13.89 9.07 10.06
C GLY A 75 12.78 8.20 10.63
N ILE A 76 11.52 8.44 10.27
CA ILE A 76 10.37 7.72 10.80
C ILE A 76 9.86 6.74 9.75
N LEU A 77 9.80 5.45 10.11
CA LEU A 77 9.25 4.42 9.24
C LEU A 77 7.72 4.48 9.27
N VAL A 78 7.10 4.46 8.08
CA VAL A 78 5.65 4.56 7.93
C VAL A 78 5.05 3.19 7.67
N GLU A 79 4.04 2.82 8.44
CA GLU A 79 3.28 1.59 8.29
C GLU A 79 1.80 1.91 8.19
N VAL A 80 1.10 1.26 7.24
CA VAL A 80 -0.36 1.35 7.11
C VAL A 80 -0.97 0.03 7.56
N GLU A 81 -1.95 0.09 8.45
CA GLU A 81 -2.59 -1.08 9.04
C GLU A 81 -4.07 -1.11 8.70
N TYR A 82 -4.57 -2.29 8.31
CA TYR A 82 -5.98 -2.53 8.02
C TYR A 82 -6.32 -4.00 8.18
N GLN A 83 -7.50 -4.28 8.70
CA GLN A 83 -8.04 -5.64 8.78
C GLN A 83 -8.76 -5.97 7.48
N THR A 84 -8.12 -6.77 6.63
CA THR A 84 -8.65 -7.12 5.32
C THR A 84 -9.79 -8.12 5.40
N HIS A 85 -10.60 -8.19 4.35
CA HIS A 85 -11.64 -9.20 4.19
C HIS A 85 -11.61 -9.73 2.75
N ARG A 86 -12.17 -10.91 2.55
CA ARG A 86 -12.26 -11.51 1.23
C ARG A 86 -13.63 -11.27 0.62
N ILE A 87 -13.64 -11.17 -0.69
CA ILE A 87 -14.85 -11.00 -1.48
C ILE A 87 -14.91 -12.07 -2.55
N ILE A 88 -16.11 -12.32 -3.06
CA ILE A 88 -16.33 -13.31 -4.12
C ILE A 88 -16.89 -12.61 -5.36
N CYS A 89 -16.26 -12.86 -6.50
CA CYS A 89 -16.75 -12.40 -7.79
C CYS A 89 -17.30 -13.60 -8.57
N LEU A 90 -18.44 -13.41 -9.24
CA LEU A 90 -19.07 -14.48 -10.02
C LEU A 90 -18.20 -14.98 -11.17
N GLU A 91 -17.35 -14.12 -11.70
CA GLU A 91 -16.47 -14.43 -12.84
C GLU A 91 -15.04 -14.81 -12.41
N HIS A 92 -14.72 -14.64 -11.11
CA HIS A 92 -13.37 -14.84 -10.58
C HIS A 92 -13.43 -15.67 -9.29
N VAL A 93 -12.26 -16.00 -8.78
CA VAL A 93 -12.14 -16.73 -7.51
C VAL A 93 -12.28 -15.77 -6.33
N VAL A 94 -12.44 -16.34 -5.13
CA VAL A 94 -12.41 -15.59 -3.88
C VAL A 94 -11.04 -14.93 -3.71
N TYR A 95 -11.03 -13.64 -3.42
CA TYR A 95 -9.79 -12.87 -3.26
C TYR A 95 -9.96 -11.78 -2.20
N VAL A 96 -8.86 -11.26 -1.71
CA VAL A 96 -8.87 -10.15 -0.75
C VAL A 96 -9.36 -8.89 -1.46
N ALA A 97 -10.27 -8.14 -0.82
CA ALA A 97 -10.77 -6.88 -1.37
C ALA A 97 -9.63 -5.89 -1.63
N GLU A 98 -9.75 -5.13 -2.73
CA GLU A 98 -8.76 -4.14 -3.11
C GLU A 98 -8.62 -3.06 -2.03
N VAL A 99 -7.37 -2.70 -1.74
CA VAL A 99 -7.07 -1.55 -0.89
C VAL A 99 -6.52 -0.40 -1.76
N PRO A 100 -6.90 0.86 -1.50
CA PRO A 100 -6.49 1.96 -2.38
C PRO A 100 -5.00 2.31 -2.28
N TRP A 101 -4.33 1.93 -1.19
CA TRP A 101 -2.92 2.32 -0.95
C TRP A 101 -1.89 1.31 -1.44
N ALA A 102 -2.29 0.11 -1.88
CA ALA A 102 -1.35 -0.93 -2.32
C ALA A 102 -1.88 -1.70 -3.52
N TYR A 103 -0.97 -2.23 -4.33
CA TYR A 103 -1.33 -3.14 -5.41
C TYR A 103 -1.69 -4.52 -4.84
N PRO A 104 -2.56 -5.29 -5.53
CA PRO A 104 -2.95 -6.61 -5.06
C PRO A 104 -1.76 -7.52 -4.78
N GLY A 105 -1.75 -8.15 -3.60
CA GLY A 105 -0.69 -9.07 -3.19
C GLY A 105 0.61 -8.41 -2.73
N ASN A 106 0.70 -7.09 -2.75
CA ASN A 106 1.90 -6.37 -2.34
C ASN A 106 1.85 -5.98 -0.86
N ARG A 107 3.01 -5.94 -0.22
CA ARG A 107 3.19 -5.51 1.19
C ARG A 107 3.68 -4.08 1.33
N PHE A 108 3.90 -3.40 0.20
CA PHE A 108 4.35 -2.02 0.16
C PHE A 108 3.25 -1.13 -0.41
N THR A 109 3.21 0.13 0.01
CA THR A 109 2.28 1.10 -0.58
C THR A 109 2.65 1.39 -2.03
N LYS A 110 1.68 1.89 -2.80
CA LYS A 110 1.91 2.28 -4.20
C LYS A 110 3.02 3.31 -4.34
N ASP A 111 3.06 4.30 -3.44
CA ASP A 111 4.10 5.33 -3.44
C ASP A 111 5.48 4.74 -3.18
N PHE A 112 5.58 3.78 -2.26
CA PHE A 112 6.84 3.08 -1.99
C PHE A 112 7.32 2.33 -3.24
N ASP A 113 6.44 1.58 -3.88
CA ASP A 113 6.75 0.84 -5.10
C ASP A 113 7.18 1.76 -6.23
N LEU A 114 6.48 2.86 -6.44
CA LEU A 114 6.82 3.84 -7.49
C LEU A 114 8.17 4.49 -7.22
N THR A 115 8.48 4.80 -5.97
CA THR A 115 9.75 5.40 -5.59
C THR A 115 10.90 4.42 -5.79
N VAL A 116 10.73 3.16 -5.39
CA VAL A 116 11.74 2.11 -5.62
C VAL A 116 11.95 1.90 -7.13
N ALA A 117 10.87 1.84 -7.91
CA ALA A 117 10.96 1.71 -9.36
C ALA A 117 11.70 2.90 -9.99
N TRP A 118 11.43 4.11 -9.52
CA TRP A 118 12.11 5.31 -9.99
C TRP A 118 13.62 5.24 -9.72
N PHE A 119 14.03 4.87 -8.51
CA PHE A 119 15.45 4.74 -8.17
C PHE A 119 16.14 3.57 -8.88
N ALA A 120 15.41 2.49 -9.14
CA ALA A 120 15.94 1.33 -9.84
C ALA A 120 16.04 1.52 -11.36
N TYR A 121 15.22 2.39 -11.93
CA TYR A 121 15.13 2.58 -13.39
C TYR A 121 16.47 2.93 -14.04
N PRO A 122 17.25 3.90 -13.55
CA PRO A 122 18.55 4.19 -14.16
C PRO A 122 19.51 3.00 -14.13
N ILE A 123 19.51 2.22 -13.05
CA ILE A 123 20.35 1.02 -12.91
C ILE A 123 19.93 -0.05 -13.90
N CYS A 124 18.62 -0.30 -14.04
CA CYS A 124 18.09 -1.25 -15.02
C CYS A 124 18.42 -0.84 -16.44
N CYS A 125 18.24 0.44 -16.80
CA CYS A 125 18.57 0.97 -18.11
C CYS A 125 20.07 0.89 -18.40
N ALA A 126 20.93 1.22 -17.44
CA ALA A 126 22.36 1.12 -17.58
C ALA A 126 22.79 -0.33 -17.83
N ARG A 127 22.24 -1.30 -17.10
CA ARG A 127 22.52 -2.72 -17.31
C ARG A 127 22.05 -3.19 -18.68
N PHE A 128 20.87 -2.77 -19.09
CA PHE A 128 20.33 -3.11 -20.41
C PHE A 128 21.21 -2.56 -21.53
N THR A 129 21.64 -1.30 -21.44
CA THR A 129 22.54 -0.67 -22.39
C THR A 129 23.89 -1.39 -22.46
N LEU A 130 24.46 -1.75 -21.30
CA LEU A 130 25.72 -2.49 -21.24
C LEU A 130 25.61 -3.87 -21.89
N ASN A 131 24.51 -4.55 -21.68
CA ASN A 131 24.27 -5.86 -22.29
C ASN A 131 24.13 -5.76 -23.81
N ILE A 132 23.45 -4.72 -24.30
CA ILE A 132 23.35 -4.48 -25.74
C ILE A 132 24.73 -4.22 -26.36
N VAL A 133 25.54 -3.37 -25.72
CA VAL A 133 26.90 -3.06 -26.19
C VAL A 133 27.77 -4.32 -26.19
N LYS A 134 27.70 -5.15 -25.15
CA LYS A 134 28.43 -6.41 -25.07
C LYS A 134 27.93 -7.44 -26.07
N GLY A 135 26.66 -7.38 -26.47
CA GLY A 135 26.08 -8.30 -27.44
C GLY A 135 26.34 -7.94 -28.89
N GLN A 136 26.96 -6.80 -29.17
CA GLN A 136 27.37 -6.45 -30.53
C GLN A 136 28.72 -7.04 -30.87
N PRO A 137 28.80 -7.73 -32.00
CA PRO A 137 30.08 -8.24 -32.44
C PRO A 137 31.10 -7.14 -32.79
#